data_406d15cf4266386efbd2d5dcdc06c415
#
_entry.id   406d15cf4266386efbd2d5dcdc06c415
#
_cell.length_a   1.000
_cell.length_b   1.000
_cell.length_c   1.000
_cell.angle_alpha   90.00
_cell.angle_beta   90.00
_cell.angle_gamma   90.00
#
_symmetry.space_group_name_H-M   'P 1'
#
loop_
_entity.id
_entity.type
_entity.pdbx_description
1 polymer ?
#
loop_
_entity_poly.entity_id
_entity_poly.type
_entity_poly.pdbx_seq_one_letter_code
_entity_poly.pdbx_strand_id
1 'polypeptide(L)'
;MEKIKEQPGINGCIILSTCNRLEVWASVDEETEISLYEELCRLKKIQNREYEKYFIKREGHDAVEHLFYLASGLKSQILGEDQILTQVKDALGIAREHFTTDGALEVLFRMAVTAGKKIKTEVPFSHGNPSVIHQAIQMLEKQGYSVKEKVCMVIGNGEMGKVAAQTLMESGADVTVTVRQYRSGMVSIPFGCKRINYGERMEYLPKCDLVVSATASPNFTLREELFEIGR
;
A
#
# COMPACT_ATOMS: atom_id res chain seq x y z
N MET A 1 -0.96 -3.22 -18.67
CA MET A 1 -0.30 -2.11 -19.40
C MET A 1 -0.22 -2.40 -20.89
N GLU A 2 0.40 -3.50 -21.32
CA GLU A 2 0.59 -3.85 -22.75
C GLU A 2 -0.70 -3.73 -23.58
N LYS A 3 -1.77 -4.41 -23.18
CA LYS A 3 -3.07 -4.36 -23.87
C LYS A 3 -3.71 -2.97 -23.95
N ILE A 4 -3.39 -2.07 -23.02
CA ILE A 4 -3.86 -0.68 -23.08
C ILE A 4 -3.01 0.09 -24.08
N LYS A 5 -1.69 -0.10 -24.06
CA LYS A 5 -0.77 0.55 -25.00
C LYS A 5 -1.00 0.13 -26.46
N GLU A 6 -1.53 -1.07 -26.69
CA GLU A 6 -1.89 -1.54 -28.05
C GLU A 6 -3.07 -0.80 -28.66
N GLN A 7 -3.81 0.02 -27.86
CA GLN A 7 -4.93 0.79 -28.40
C GLN A 7 -4.43 1.95 -29.28
N PRO A 8 -5.08 2.22 -30.41
CA PRO A 8 -4.72 3.34 -31.28
C PRO A 8 -4.67 4.66 -30.50
N GLY A 9 -3.63 5.46 -30.73
CA GLY A 9 -3.45 6.77 -30.12
C GLY A 9 -2.92 6.73 -28.66
N ILE A 10 -2.62 5.57 -28.09
CA ILE A 10 -1.91 5.45 -26.81
C ILE A 10 -0.42 5.23 -27.05
N ASN A 11 0.40 6.21 -26.67
CA ASN A 11 1.85 6.17 -26.82
C ASN A 11 2.56 5.50 -25.65
N GLY A 12 1.99 5.62 -24.45
CA GLY A 12 2.54 5.02 -23.24
C GLY A 12 1.47 4.69 -22.21
N CYS A 13 1.74 3.70 -21.35
CA CYS A 13 0.87 3.31 -20.25
C CYS A 13 1.68 2.87 -19.02
N ILE A 14 1.36 3.46 -17.87
CA ILE A 14 1.89 3.06 -16.57
C ILE A 14 0.70 2.76 -15.64
N ILE A 15 0.78 1.69 -14.86
CA ILE A 15 -0.20 1.37 -13.82
C ILE A 15 0.47 1.49 -12.45
N LEU A 16 -0.05 2.38 -11.62
CA LEU A 16 0.31 2.49 -10.22
C LEU A 16 -0.75 1.81 -9.38
N SER A 17 -0.36 0.79 -8.64
CA SER A 17 -1.24 0.04 -7.73
C SER A 17 -0.70 0.08 -6.32
N THR A 18 -1.53 0.53 -5.39
CA THR A 18 -1.24 0.60 -3.96
C THR A 18 -2.34 -0.09 -3.16
N CYS A 19 -2.25 -0.14 -1.84
CA CYS A 19 -3.32 -0.67 -1.00
C CYS A 19 -4.63 0.15 -1.08
N ASN A 20 -4.54 1.45 -1.43
CA ASN A 20 -5.66 2.39 -1.37
C ASN A 20 -6.13 2.88 -2.74
N ARG A 21 -5.38 2.66 -3.82
CA ARG A 21 -5.70 3.17 -5.15
C ARG A 21 -5.12 2.33 -6.27
N LEU A 22 -5.80 2.36 -7.39
CA LEU A 22 -5.31 1.89 -8.68
C LEU A 22 -5.39 3.07 -9.64
N GLU A 23 -4.27 3.47 -10.22
CA GLU A 23 -4.20 4.55 -11.18
C GLU A 23 -3.66 4.03 -12.51
N VAL A 24 -4.30 4.40 -13.60
CA VAL A 24 -3.83 4.13 -14.97
C VAL A 24 -3.44 5.45 -15.59
N TRP A 25 -2.19 5.55 -15.92
CA TRP A 25 -1.58 6.69 -16.59
C TRP A 25 -1.37 6.36 -18.06
N ALA A 26 -1.84 7.21 -18.93
CA ALA A 26 -1.62 7.05 -20.36
C ALA A 26 -1.16 8.37 -20.98
N SER A 27 -0.21 8.27 -21.90
CA SER A 27 0.14 9.31 -22.84
C SER A 27 -0.63 9.02 -24.11
N VAL A 28 -1.41 9.99 -24.57
CA VAL A 28 -2.30 9.85 -25.73
C VAL A 28 -2.04 10.96 -26.74
N ASP A 29 -2.32 10.70 -28.00
CA ASP A 29 -2.28 11.72 -29.03
C ASP A 29 -3.39 12.77 -28.84
N GLU A 30 -3.14 14.02 -29.23
CA GLU A 30 -4.07 15.14 -28.99
C GLU A 30 -5.48 14.92 -29.61
N GLU A 31 -5.55 14.17 -30.72
CA GLU A 31 -6.80 13.88 -31.40
C GLU A 31 -7.50 12.60 -30.93
N THR A 32 -6.93 11.92 -29.93
CA THR A 32 -7.43 10.62 -29.45
C THR A 32 -8.44 10.80 -28.34
N GLU A 33 -9.69 10.50 -28.61
CA GLU A 33 -10.72 10.35 -27.59
C GLU A 33 -10.76 8.89 -27.09
N ILE A 34 -10.16 8.62 -25.94
CA ILE A 34 -10.18 7.30 -25.32
C ILE A 34 -10.64 7.37 -23.87
N SER A 35 -11.50 6.45 -23.48
CA SER A 35 -11.89 6.23 -22.11
C SER A 35 -11.07 5.11 -21.50
N LEU A 36 -10.08 5.45 -20.68
CA LEU A 36 -9.29 4.45 -19.93
C LEU A 36 -10.16 3.61 -19.00
N TYR A 37 -11.28 4.16 -18.52
CA TYR A 37 -12.26 3.41 -17.74
C TYR A 37 -12.90 2.30 -18.57
N GLU A 38 -13.39 2.61 -19.76
CA GLU A 38 -14.02 1.62 -20.65
C GLU A 38 -13.02 0.53 -21.06
N GLU A 39 -11.76 0.93 -21.36
CA GLU A 39 -10.70 -0.02 -21.67
C GLU A 39 -10.40 -0.97 -20.48
N LEU A 40 -10.31 -0.44 -19.27
CA LEU A 40 -10.15 -1.27 -18.07
C LEU A 40 -11.33 -2.23 -17.90
N CYS A 41 -12.57 -1.76 -18.05
CA CYS A 41 -13.77 -2.58 -17.96
C CYS A 41 -13.76 -3.69 -19.01
N ARG A 42 -13.41 -3.35 -20.25
CA ARG A 42 -13.27 -4.32 -21.35
C ARG A 42 -12.24 -5.41 -21.02
N LEU A 43 -11.07 -5.02 -20.57
CA LEU A 43 -9.98 -5.95 -20.23
C LEU A 43 -10.30 -6.83 -19.01
N LYS A 44 -11.04 -6.30 -18.04
CA LYS A 44 -11.45 -7.02 -16.85
C LYS A 44 -12.79 -7.74 -17.00
N LYS A 45 -13.45 -7.65 -18.16
CA LYS A 45 -14.78 -8.21 -18.44
C LYS A 45 -15.85 -7.70 -17.46
N ILE A 46 -15.74 -6.44 -17.06
CA ILE A 46 -16.71 -5.77 -16.21
C ILE A 46 -17.76 -5.14 -17.11
N GLN A 47 -19.02 -5.57 -17.01
CA GLN A 47 -20.11 -5.09 -17.86
C GLN A 47 -20.93 -3.96 -17.25
N ASN A 48 -20.66 -3.58 -15.99
CA ASN A 48 -21.50 -2.66 -15.26
C ASN A 48 -20.89 -1.25 -15.20
N ARG A 49 -21.65 -0.25 -15.70
CA ARG A 49 -21.29 1.17 -15.60
C ARG A 49 -21.45 1.76 -14.19
N GLU A 50 -22.04 1.02 -13.26
CA GLU A 50 -22.22 1.48 -11.87
C GLU A 50 -20.91 1.84 -11.17
N TYR A 51 -19.80 1.29 -11.62
CA TYR A 51 -18.47 1.57 -11.04
C TYR A 51 -17.84 2.87 -11.53
N GLU A 52 -18.36 3.49 -12.61
CA GLU A 52 -17.81 4.74 -13.16
C GLU A 52 -17.75 5.86 -12.12
N LYS A 53 -18.71 5.93 -11.23
CA LYS A 53 -18.77 6.91 -10.11
C LYS A 53 -17.59 6.83 -9.15
N TYR A 54 -16.84 5.74 -9.15
CA TYR A 54 -15.64 5.55 -8.32
C TYR A 54 -14.32 5.91 -9.03
N PHE A 55 -14.41 6.26 -10.32
CA PHE A 55 -13.26 6.64 -11.12
C PHE A 55 -13.18 8.17 -11.23
N ILE A 56 -11.97 8.68 -11.11
CA ILE A 56 -11.68 10.10 -11.29
C ILE A 56 -10.77 10.21 -12.49
N LYS A 57 -11.26 10.87 -13.55
CA LYS A 57 -10.45 11.22 -14.73
C LYS A 57 -9.70 12.52 -14.46
N ARG A 58 -8.43 12.55 -14.80
CA ARG A 58 -7.56 13.73 -14.78
C ARG A 58 -6.82 13.83 -16.10
N GLU A 59 -6.64 15.05 -16.60
CA GLU A 59 -5.98 15.29 -17.88
C GLU A 59 -5.06 16.51 -17.78
N GLY A 60 -4.07 16.58 -18.67
CA GLY A 60 -3.18 17.71 -18.82
C GLY A 60 -2.53 18.12 -17.49
N HIS A 61 -2.65 19.38 -17.13
CA HIS A 61 -2.03 19.96 -15.94
C HIS A 61 -2.54 19.32 -14.63
N ASP A 62 -3.83 19.00 -14.52
CA ASP A 62 -4.40 18.37 -13.31
C ASP A 62 -3.79 16.98 -13.07
N ALA A 63 -3.57 16.20 -14.14
CA ALA A 63 -2.90 14.91 -14.02
C ALA A 63 -1.44 15.08 -13.55
N VAL A 64 -0.71 16.01 -14.15
CA VAL A 64 0.69 16.32 -13.76
C VAL A 64 0.76 16.73 -12.30
N GLU A 65 -0.03 17.70 -11.88
CA GLU A 65 -0.08 18.19 -10.50
C GLU A 65 -0.41 17.05 -9.53
N HIS A 66 -1.40 16.21 -9.87
CA HIS A 66 -1.78 15.06 -9.08
C HIS A 66 -0.58 14.12 -8.83
N LEU A 67 0.22 13.79 -9.85
CA LEU A 67 1.38 12.92 -9.69
C LEU A 67 2.44 13.50 -8.77
N PHE A 68 2.69 14.82 -8.86
CA PHE A 68 3.67 15.48 -7.99
C PHE A 68 3.21 15.48 -6.53
N TYR A 69 1.96 15.79 -6.24
CA TYR A 69 1.39 15.68 -4.90
C TYR A 69 1.43 14.23 -4.38
N LEU A 70 1.13 13.29 -5.26
CA LEU A 70 1.14 11.87 -4.93
C LEU A 70 2.55 11.41 -4.56
N ALA A 71 3.54 11.65 -5.42
CA ALA A 71 4.94 11.28 -5.18
C ALA A 71 5.54 11.95 -3.94
N SER A 72 5.03 13.12 -3.56
CA SER A 72 5.41 13.83 -2.34
C SER A 72 4.75 13.28 -1.07
N GLY A 73 3.80 12.33 -1.19
CA GLY A 73 3.03 11.79 -0.08
C GLY A 73 1.90 12.70 0.42
N LEU A 74 1.61 13.82 -0.28
CA LEU A 74 0.55 14.77 0.08
C LEU A 74 -0.86 14.26 -0.21
N LYS A 75 -0.99 13.21 -1.02
CA LYS A 75 -2.24 12.51 -1.34
C LYS A 75 -2.35 11.16 -0.66
N SER A 76 -1.42 10.82 0.23
CA SER A 76 -1.43 9.60 1.03
C SER A 76 -2.30 9.76 2.28
N GLN A 77 -2.86 8.67 2.80
CA GLN A 77 -3.61 8.69 4.07
C GLN A 77 -2.69 9.13 5.24
N ILE A 78 -1.43 8.77 5.15
CA ILE A 78 -0.39 9.25 6.04
C ILE A 78 0.42 10.31 5.29
N LEU A 79 0.32 11.54 5.75
CA LEU A 79 1.00 12.66 5.12
C LEU A 79 2.52 12.43 5.12
N GLY A 80 3.12 12.44 3.92
CA GLY A 80 4.57 12.29 3.77
C GLY A 80 5.11 10.87 3.88
N GLU A 81 4.26 9.82 3.83
CA GLU A 81 4.75 8.44 3.88
C GLU A 81 5.75 8.13 2.74
N ASP A 82 6.78 7.33 3.06
CA ASP A 82 7.85 7.01 2.09
C ASP A 82 7.44 5.96 1.06
N GLN A 83 6.46 5.12 1.40
CA GLN A 83 6.05 4.00 0.54
C GLN A 83 5.55 4.45 -0.83
N ILE A 84 4.78 5.54 -0.90
CA ILE A 84 4.23 6.02 -2.16
C ILE A 84 5.32 6.42 -3.17
N LEU A 85 6.41 7.04 -2.69
CA LEU A 85 7.53 7.43 -3.55
C LEU A 85 8.20 6.20 -4.17
N THR A 86 8.38 5.15 -3.37
CA THR A 86 8.90 3.86 -3.85
C THR A 86 7.94 3.23 -4.86
N GLN A 87 6.64 3.22 -4.57
CA GLN A 87 5.62 2.66 -5.47
C GLN A 87 5.56 3.39 -6.81
N VAL A 88 5.68 4.73 -6.83
CA VAL A 88 5.73 5.52 -8.08
C VAL A 88 6.98 5.17 -8.89
N LYS A 89 8.14 5.03 -8.22
CA LYS A 89 9.39 4.60 -8.85
C LYS A 89 9.29 3.19 -9.42
N ASP A 90 8.72 2.26 -8.67
CA ASP A 90 8.58 0.85 -9.06
C ASP A 90 7.57 0.70 -10.23
N ALA A 91 6.48 1.48 -10.23
CA ALA A 91 5.53 1.50 -11.34
C ALA A 91 6.21 1.91 -12.66
N LEU A 92 7.08 2.93 -12.62
CA LEU A 92 7.88 3.32 -13.79
C LEU A 92 8.86 2.20 -14.18
N GLY A 93 9.52 1.56 -13.19
CA GLY A 93 10.43 0.43 -13.43
C GLY A 93 9.74 -0.71 -14.16
N ILE A 94 8.59 -1.13 -13.68
CA ILE A 94 7.77 -2.19 -14.30
C ILE A 94 7.33 -1.79 -15.72
N ALA A 95 6.93 -0.53 -15.93
CA ALA A 95 6.54 -0.06 -17.26
C ALA A 95 7.71 -0.09 -18.25
N ARG A 96 8.94 0.18 -17.82
CA ARG A 96 10.15 0.05 -18.62
C ARG A 96 10.44 -1.40 -19.01
N GLU A 97 10.38 -2.31 -18.04
CA GLU A 97 10.61 -3.74 -18.25
C GLU A 97 9.62 -4.34 -19.26
N HIS A 98 8.39 -3.84 -19.28
CA HIS A 98 7.33 -4.26 -20.20
C HIS A 98 7.23 -3.40 -21.47
N PHE A 99 8.17 -2.45 -21.69
CA PHE A 99 8.17 -1.55 -22.86
C PHE A 99 6.84 -0.81 -23.05
N THR A 100 6.14 -0.48 -21.96
CA THR A 100 4.85 0.21 -22.02
C THR A 100 4.94 1.71 -21.77
N THR A 101 6.06 2.22 -21.25
CA THR A 101 6.28 3.66 -21.10
C THR A 101 6.69 4.31 -22.42
N ASP A 102 6.56 5.64 -22.50
CA ASP A 102 7.04 6.49 -23.59
C ASP A 102 7.87 7.66 -23.04
N GLY A 103 8.35 8.53 -23.90
CA GLY A 103 9.19 9.67 -23.50
C GLY A 103 8.48 10.66 -22.56
N ALA A 104 7.18 10.88 -22.75
CA ALA A 104 6.40 11.81 -21.93
C ALA A 104 6.20 11.27 -20.50
N LEU A 105 5.71 10.04 -20.38
CA LEU A 105 5.51 9.40 -19.08
C LEU A 105 6.85 9.14 -18.35
N GLU A 106 7.89 8.79 -19.09
CA GLU A 106 9.24 8.61 -18.57
C GLU A 106 9.76 9.87 -17.87
N VAL A 107 9.66 11.01 -18.54
CA VAL A 107 10.09 12.30 -17.99
C VAL A 107 9.22 12.69 -16.81
N LEU A 108 7.90 12.60 -16.97
CA LEU A 108 6.92 12.98 -15.95
C LEU A 108 7.14 12.21 -14.62
N PHE A 109 7.19 10.88 -14.68
CA PHE A 109 7.38 10.06 -13.48
C PHE A 109 8.75 10.27 -12.84
N ARG A 110 9.79 10.39 -13.63
CA ARG A 110 11.14 10.70 -13.13
C ARG A 110 11.20 12.05 -12.41
N MET A 111 10.58 13.08 -12.97
CA MET A 111 10.50 14.41 -12.36
C MET A 111 9.70 14.37 -11.06
N ALA A 112 8.56 13.68 -11.04
CA ALA A 112 7.74 13.52 -9.85
C ALA A 112 8.50 12.81 -8.72
N VAL A 113 9.26 11.75 -9.03
CA VAL A 113 10.12 11.06 -8.05
C VAL A 113 11.21 11.99 -7.52
N THR A 114 11.82 12.79 -8.39
CA THR A 114 12.87 13.74 -8.00
C THR A 114 12.31 14.84 -7.10
N ALA A 115 11.17 15.43 -7.46
CA ALA A 115 10.48 16.43 -6.65
C ALA A 115 10.03 15.87 -5.29
N GLY A 116 9.46 14.65 -5.27
CA GLY A 116 9.05 14.00 -4.04
C GLY A 116 10.22 13.78 -3.08
N LYS A 117 11.39 13.35 -3.58
CA LYS A 117 12.61 13.24 -2.77
C LYS A 117 13.06 14.60 -2.21
N LYS A 118 13.06 15.63 -3.05
CA LYS A 118 13.46 16.98 -2.65
C LYS A 118 12.54 17.52 -1.55
N ILE A 119 11.22 17.43 -1.74
CA ILE A 119 10.23 17.87 -0.75
C ILE A 119 10.43 17.14 0.59
N LYS A 120 10.64 15.82 0.57
CA LYS A 120 10.89 15.04 1.79
C LYS A 120 12.17 15.42 2.53
N THR A 121 13.18 15.91 1.80
CA THR A 121 14.43 16.38 2.41
C THR A 121 14.31 17.79 2.97
N GLU A 122 13.59 18.68 2.28
CA GLU A 122 13.51 20.11 2.62
C GLU A 122 12.35 20.44 3.56
N VAL A 123 11.28 19.65 3.54
CA VAL A 123 10.08 19.86 4.36
C VAL A 123 9.90 18.72 5.34
N PRO A 124 10.21 18.91 6.63
CA PRO A 124 9.91 17.90 7.65
C PRO A 124 8.39 17.85 7.87
N PHE A 125 7.72 16.83 7.30
CA PHE A 125 6.28 16.64 7.46
C PHE A 125 5.88 16.17 8.87
N SER A 126 6.79 15.56 9.61
CA SER A 126 6.63 15.18 11.01
C SER A 126 7.98 14.77 11.61
N HIS A 127 8.08 14.79 12.93
CA HIS A 127 9.21 14.21 13.64
C HIS A 127 9.09 12.67 13.61
N GLY A 128 9.72 12.04 12.60
CA GLY A 128 9.64 10.60 12.34
C GLY A 128 8.45 10.23 11.45
N ASN A 129 8.69 9.41 10.44
CA ASN A 129 7.63 8.89 9.55
C ASN A 129 6.69 7.97 10.34
N PRO A 130 5.52 8.44 10.82
CA PRO A 130 4.61 7.57 11.54
C PRO A 130 4.05 6.55 10.55
N SER A 131 4.43 5.28 10.72
CA SER A 131 3.77 4.19 10.01
C SER A 131 2.28 4.15 10.37
N VAL A 132 1.45 3.51 9.53
CA VAL A 132 0.01 3.31 9.83
C VAL A 132 -0.17 2.75 11.24
N ILE A 133 0.70 1.82 11.65
CA ILE A 133 0.63 1.20 12.97
C ILE A 133 0.96 2.21 14.09
N HIS A 134 1.89 3.13 13.86
CA HIS A 134 2.21 4.17 14.83
C HIS A 134 1.01 5.10 15.07
N GLN A 135 0.32 5.50 14.00
CA GLN A 135 -0.92 6.28 14.13
C GLN A 135 -2.04 5.49 14.83
N ALA A 136 -2.17 4.19 14.53
CA ALA A 136 -3.15 3.34 15.19
C ALA A 136 -2.89 3.25 16.71
N ILE A 137 -1.62 3.08 17.12
CA ILE A 137 -1.23 3.08 18.53
C ILE A 137 -1.55 4.43 19.19
N GLN A 138 -1.21 5.55 18.55
CA GLN A 138 -1.56 6.87 19.06
C GLN A 138 -3.08 7.09 19.20
N MET A 139 -3.87 6.55 18.27
CA MET A 139 -5.33 6.60 18.39
C MET A 139 -5.84 5.79 19.58
N LEU A 140 -5.30 4.60 19.83
CA LEU A 140 -5.61 3.79 21.00
C LEU A 140 -5.24 4.51 22.30
N GLU A 141 -4.06 5.12 22.35
CA GLU A 141 -3.60 5.90 23.50
C GLU A 141 -4.52 7.09 23.82
N LYS A 142 -4.97 7.83 22.77
CA LYS A 142 -5.96 8.91 22.92
C LYS A 142 -7.30 8.43 23.47
N GLN A 143 -7.63 7.16 23.26
CA GLN A 143 -8.81 6.50 23.82
C GLN A 143 -8.56 5.89 25.21
N GLY A 144 -7.38 6.10 25.78
CA GLY A 144 -6.99 5.58 27.10
C GLY A 144 -6.48 4.13 27.08
N TYR A 145 -6.24 3.54 25.91
CA TYR A 145 -5.70 2.19 25.79
C TYR A 145 -4.19 2.23 25.50
N SER A 146 -3.39 1.77 26.45
CA SER A 146 -1.93 1.64 26.27
C SER A 146 -1.56 0.22 25.84
N VAL A 147 -0.68 0.12 24.84
CA VAL A 147 -0.13 -1.17 24.38
C VAL A 147 1.06 -1.64 25.23
N LYS A 148 1.56 -0.81 26.12
CA LYS A 148 2.68 -1.16 27.01
C LYS A 148 2.31 -2.33 27.89
N GLU A 149 3.22 -3.32 27.95
CA GLU A 149 3.06 -4.57 28.72
C GLU A 149 1.88 -5.46 28.25
N LYS A 150 1.28 -5.13 27.08
CA LYS A 150 0.20 -5.90 26.49
C LYS A 150 0.73 -7.02 25.60
N VAL A 151 0.02 -8.13 25.58
CA VAL A 151 0.31 -9.25 24.69
C VAL A 151 -0.30 -8.96 23.32
N CYS A 152 0.55 -8.77 22.32
CA CYS A 152 0.14 -8.41 20.98
C CYS A 152 0.48 -9.53 19.99
N MET A 153 -0.44 -9.85 19.09
CA MET A 153 -0.19 -10.77 17.98
C MET A 153 -0.22 -10.03 16.65
N VAL A 154 0.83 -10.20 15.85
CA VAL A 154 0.87 -9.71 14.46
C VAL A 154 0.70 -10.89 13.52
N ILE A 155 -0.38 -10.87 12.75
CA ILE A 155 -0.68 -11.89 11.74
C ILE A 155 -0.05 -11.49 10.41
N GLY A 156 1.05 -12.17 10.05
CA GLY A 156 1.83 -11.91 8.84
C GLY A 156 3.22 -11.35 9.14
N ASN A 157 4.20 -11.83 8.37
CA ASN A 157 5.62 -11.47 8.50
C ASN A 157 6.18 -10.81 7.22
N GLY A 158 5.30 -10.24 6.38
CA GLY A 158 5.69 -9.35 5.28
C GLY A 158 6.21 -8.00 5.80
N GLU A 159 6.57 -7.09 4.92
CA GLU A 159 7.15 -5.79 5.29
C GLU A 159 6.25 -5.02 6.28
N MET A 160 4.94 -4.93 6.02
CA MET A 160 4.00 -4.27 6.95
C MET A 160 3.89 -4.99 8.29
N GLY A 161 3.94 -6.33 8.28
CA GLY A 161 3.94 -7.12 9.52
C GLY A 161 5.18 -6.90 10.37
N LYS A 162 6.35 -6.79 9.74
CA LYS A 162 7.62 -6.47 10.42
C LYS A 162 7.59 -5.07 11.02
N VAL A 163 7.12 -4.07 10.26
CA VAL A 163 6.95 -2.70 10.75
C VAL A 163 5.99 -2.66 11.92
N ALA A 164 4.84 -3.36 11.83
CA ALA A 164 3.87 -3.42 12.91
C ALA A 164 4.47 -4.06 14.18
N ALA A 165 5.16 -5.18 14.03
CA ALA A 165 5.78 -5.87 15.15
C ALA A 165 6.87 -5.02 15.83
N GLN A 166 7.71 -4.36 15.03
CA GLN A 166 8.75 -3.47 15.52
C GLN A 166 8.17 -2.29 16.31
N THR A 167 7.15 -1.62 15.74
CA THR A 167 6.52 -0.44 16.38
C THR A 167 5.83 -0.81 17.68
N LEU A 168 5.11 -1.94 17.74
CA LEU A 168 4.48 -2.43 18.95
C LEU A 168 5.52 -2.76 20.04
N MET A 169 6.61 -3.41 19.64
CA MET A 169 7.69 -3.76 20.57
C MET A 169 8.38 -2.50 21.12
N GLU A 170 8.66 -1.50 20.27
CA GLU A 170 9.22 -0.20 20.68
C GLU A 170 8.27 0.57 21.62
N SER A 171 6.96 0.34 21.50
CA SER A 171 5.93 0.86 22.40
C SER A 171 5.79 0.04 23.71
N GLY A 172 6.64 -0.98 23.91
CA GLY A 172 6.71 -1.77 25.13
C GLY A 172 5.75 -2.94 25.21
N ALA A 173 5.18 -3.41 24.09
CA ALA A 173 4.33 -4.59 24.04
C ALA A 173 5.15 -5.90 23.97
N ASP A 174 4.57 -7.00 24.46
CA ASP A 174 5.06 -8.37 24.25
C ASP A 174 4.51 -8.89 22.91
N VAL A 175 5.36 -8.95 21.88
CA VAL A 175 4.92 -9.16 20.50
C VAL A 175 5.20 -10.57 20.01
N THR A 176 4.17 -11.23 19.49
CA THR A 176 4.25 -12.52 18.82
C THR A 176 3.85 -12.35 17.34
N VAL A 177 4.71 -12.83 16.43
CA VAL A 177 4.48 -12.76 14.97
C VAL A 177 4.12 -14.14 14.46
N THR A 178 3.04 -14.22 13.65
CA THR A 178 2.71 -15.47 12.97
C THR A 178 3.48 -15.60 11.67
N VAL A 179 4.00 -16.78 11.41
CA VAL A 179 4.74 -17.08 10.18
C VAL A 179 4.14 -18.30 9.49
N ARG A 180 4.12 -18.29 8.16
CA ARG A 180 3.82 -19.49 7.38
C ARG A 180 5.12 -20.24 7.15
N GLN A 181 5.11 -21.55 7.33
CA GLN A 181 6.23 -22.39 6.94
C GLN A 181 6.22 -22.53 5.41
N TYR A 182 7.13 -21.82 4.74
CA TYR A 182 7.43 -22.08 3.34
C TYR A 182 8.57 -23.12 3.27
N ARG A 183 8.52 -23.97 2.26
CA ARG A 183 9.49 -25.08 2.07
C ARG A 183 10.92 -24.60 1.80
N SER A 184 11.16 -23.31 1.59
CA SER A 184 12.50 -22.75 1.34
C SER A 184 12.59 -21.31 1.82
N GLY A 185 13.51 -21.03 2.73
CA GLY A 185 13.91 -19.69 3.13
C GLY A 185 13.95 -19.45 4.65
N MET A 186 14.88 -18.61 5.09
CA MET A 186 14.93 -18.12 6.47
C MET A 186 13.76 -17.17 6.72
N VAL A 187 12.93 -17.50 7.70
CA VAL A 187 11.87 -16.60 8.15
C VAL A 187 12.49 -15.50 9.01
N SER A 188 12.49 -14.27 8.51
CA SER A 188 12.94 -13.11 9.26
C SER A 188 11.76 -12.46 9.98
N ILE A 189 11.91 -12.28 11.30
CA ILE A 189 11.03 -11.48 12.15
C ILE A 189 11.90 -10.46 12.92
N PRO A 190 11.33 -9.34 13.41
CA PRO A 190 12.09 -8.39 14.22
C PRO A 190 12.70 -9.06 15.46
N PHE A 191 13.91 -8.60 15.80
CA PHE A 191 14.61 -9.09 16.98
C PHE A 191 13.79 -8.75 18.24
N GLY A 192 13.68 -9.71 19.16
CA GLY A 192 12.90 -9.56 20.40
C GLY A 192 11.43 -10.02 20.28
N CYS A 193 10.90 -10.22 19.08
CA CYS A 193 9.57 -10.79 18.90
C CYS A 193 9.56 -12.32 19.06
N LYS A 194 8.48 -12.86 19.62
CA LYS A 194 8.18 -14.29 19.62
C LYS A 194 7.63 -14.71 18.26
N ARG A 195 7.73 -16.00 17.94
CA ARG A 195 7.27 -16.58 16.69
C ARG A 195 6.35 -17.76 16.96
N ILE A 196 5.21 -17.81 16.27
CA ILE A 196 4.33 -18.98 16.19
C ILE A 196 4.02 -19.32 14.74
N ASN A 197 3.57 -20.56 14.48
CA ASN A 197 3.07 -20.93 13.18
C ASN A 197 1.72 -20.25 12.92
N TYR A 198 1.46 -19.86 11.67
CA TYR A 198 0.17 -19.28 11.28
C TYR A 198 -1.03 -20.17 11.66
N GLY A 199 -0.88 -21.48 11.61
CA GLY A 199 -1.92 -22.45 12.04
C GLY A 199 -2.29 -22.33 13.52
N GLU A 200 -1.33 -21.96 14.38
CA GLU A 200 -1.48 -21.87 15.84
C GLU A 200 -2.13 -20.56 16.31
N ARG A 201 -2.37 -19.60 15.38
CA ARG A 201 -2.88 -18.26 15.73
C ARG A 201 -4.19 -18.31 16.50
N MET A 202 -5.03 -19.30 16.25
CA MET A 202 -6.33 -19.46 16.89
C MET A 202 -6.21 -19.90 18.36
N GLU A 203 -5.27 -20.76 18.64
CA GLU A 203 -4.97 -21.23 20.01
C GLU A 203 -4.27 -20.12 20.84
N TYR A 204 -3.56 -19.22 20.13
CA TYR A 204 -2.86 -18.10 20.76
C TYR A 204 -3.77 -16.88 20.97
N LEU A 205 -4.80 -16.72 20.15
CA LEU A 205 -5.72 -15.56 20.16
C LEU A 205 -6.31 -15.24 21.57
N PRO A 206 -6.75 -16.21 22.38
CA PRO A 206 -7.30 -15.92 23.72
C PRO A 206 -6.31 -15.30 24.71
N LYS A 207 -5.01 -15.36 24.39
CA LYS A 207 -3.93 -14.78 25.22
C LYS A 207 -3.59 -13.34 24.82
N CYS A 208 -4.17 -12.84 23.72
CA CYS A 208 -3.83 -11.55 23.15
C CYS A 208 -4.75 -10.45 23.66
N ASP A 209 -4.16 -9.33 24.05
CA ASP A 209 -4.85 -8.08 24.32
C ASP A 209 -5.13 -7.32 23.00
N LEU A 210 -4.25 -7.47 22.00
CA LEU A 210 -4.34 -6.78 20.70
C LEU A 210 -3.88 -7.70 19.57
N VAL A 211 -4.62 -7.65 18.45
CA VAL A 211 -4.24 -8.36 17.23
C VAL A 211 -4.16 -7.40 16.05
N VAL A 212 -3.05 -7.46 15.33
CA VAL A 212 -2.83 -6.71 14.10
C VAL A 212 -2.74 -7.67 12.92
N SER A 213 -3.67 -7.60 11.99
CA SER A 213 -3.61 -8.38 10.75
C SER A 213 -2.90 -7.58 9.65
N ALA A 214 -1.69 -8.00 9.30
CA ALA A 214 -0.82 -7.36 8.30
C ALA A 214 -0.41 -8.36 7.20
N THR A 215 -1.40 -8.88 6.48
CA THR A 215 -1.20 -9.89 5.44
C THR A 215 -1.92 -9.54 4.15
N ALA A 216 -1.31 -9.84 3.01
CA ALA A 216 -1.92 -9.74 1.68
C ALA A 216 -2.75 -10.99 1.30
N SER A 217 -3.13 -11.83 2.28
CA SER A 217 -3.96 -13.01 2.03
C SER A 217 -5.32 -12.60 1.45
N PRO A 218 -5.80 -13.23 0.37
CA PRO A 218 -7.16 -13.00 -0.14
C PRO A 218 -8.25 -13.58 0.78
N ASN A 219 -7.86 -14.42 1.74
CA ASN A 219 -8.78 -15.03 2.70
C ASN A 219 -8.76 -14.29 4.04
N PHE A 220 -9.89 -14.26 4.72
CA PHE A 220 -9.98 -13.73 6.08
C PHE A 220 -9.00 -14.45 7.02
N THR A 221 -8.25 -13.68 7.77
CA THR A 221 -7.28 -14.20 8.75
C THR A 221 -7.95 -14.55 10.08
N LEU A 222 -9.01 -13.84 10.41
CA LEU A 222 -9.89 -14.04 11.54
C LEU A 222 -11.34 -14.00 11.04
N ARG A 223 -12.23 -14.76 11.65
CA ARG A 223 -13.66 -14.81 11.32
C ARG A 223 -14.47 -14.24 12.48
N GLU A 224 -15.66 -13.71 12.18
CA GLU A 224 -16.55 -13.05 13.14
C GLU A 224 -16.91 -13.93 14.34
N GLU A 225 -17.08 -15.23 14.12
CA GLU A 225 -17.38 -16.23 15.16
C GLU A 225 -16.39 -16.25 16.33
N LEU A 226 -15.20 -15.63 16.14
CA LEU A 226 -14.13 -15.59 17.13
C LEU A 226 -14.25 -14.42 18.11
N PHE A 227 -15.01 -13.40 17.75
CA PHE A 227 -15.24 -12.24 18.61
C PHE A 227 -16.40 -12.45 19.60
N GLU A 228 -17.16 -13.54 19.44
CA GLU A 228 -18.24 -13.92 20.36
C GLU A 228 -17.77 -14.73 21.59
N ILE A 229 -16.51 -15.27 21.54
CA ILE A 229 -15.94 -16.10 22.61
C ILE A 229 -15.41 -15.26 23.80
N GLY A 230 -15.36 -13.95 23.67
CA GLY A 230 -14.77 -13.01 24.64
C GLY A 230 -15.73 -12.07 25.36
N ARG A 231 -17.05 -12.39 25.41
CA ARG A 231 -18.03 -11.64 26.23
C ARG A 231 -18.48 -12.41 27.45
#